data_e067d251de85c95644e9c188c9bcf164
#
_entry.id   e067d251de85c95644e9c188c9bcf164
#
_cell.length_a   1.000
_cell.length_b   1.000
_cell.length_c   1.000
_cell.angle_alpha   90.00
_cell.angle_beta   90.00
_cell.angle_gamma   90.00
#
_symmetry.space_group_name_H-M   'P 1'
#
loop_
_entity.id
_entity.type
_entity.pdbx_description
1 polymer ?
#
loop_
_entity_poly.entity_id
_entity_poly.type
_entity_poly.pdbx_seq_one_letter_code
_entity_poly.pdbx_strand_id
1 'polypeptide(L)'
;MCSAATDTVSARHSEAGFSLLELVLSTGLAALMMTALMTSLMQFNRHKLIAQTIVNQQAQGQLASAQVLQDWADVCGAGVVQGSATSISLKRLHQAHCVTYDYGLNAPAHSLKRKRAGGRYSSFLAGVEALDLWYGLDTNGDCGINLWTNHYQTSLNHRLHQVWVRLTMRTEASRQLGGNVESGWLWHEQGNVLLNKVGFIWRVAHVCSD
;
A
#
# COMPACT_ATOMS: atom_id res chain seq x y z
N MET A 1 -55.35 -30.19 70.92
CA MET A 1 -54.11 -29.41 70.94
C MET A 1 -53.01 -30.34 70.47
N CYS A 2 -52.69 -30.35 69.16
CA CYS A 2 -51.58 -31.12 68.56
C CYS A 2 -50.41 -30.17 68.34
N SER A 3 -49.35 -30.47 69.05
CA SER A 3 -48.06 -29.78 68.93
C SER A 3 -47.27 -30.41 67.76
N ALA A 4 -47.03 -29.69 66.71
CA ALA A 4 -46.22 -30.11 65.60
C ALA A 4 -44.72 -29.87 65.96
N ALA A 5 -43.95 -30.91 66.04
CA ALA A 5 -42.50 -30.82 66.16
C ALA A 5 -41.88 -30.60 64.75
N THR A 6 -41.26 -29.49 64.57
CA THR A 6 -40.45 -29.17 63.35
C THR A 6 -39.06 -29.76 63.52
N ASP A 7 -38.78 -30.91 62.86
CA ASP A 7 -37.44 -31.44 62.67
C ASP A 7 -36.64 -30.55 61.71
N THR A 8 -35.73 -29.79 62.28
CA THR A 8 -34.71 -29.08 61.47
C THR A 8 -33.59 -30.07 61.10
N VAL A 9 -33.66 -30.54 59.86
CA VAL A 9 -32.56 -31.31 59.24
C VAL A 9 -31.37 -30.37 59.00
N SER A 10 -30.44 -30.40 59.92
CA SER A 10 -29.15 -29.72 59.78
C SER A 10 -28.33 -30.46 58.71
N ALA A 11 -28.32 -29.93 57.48
CA ALA A 11 -27.41 -30.38 56.43
C ALA A 11 -25.97 -30.07 56.86
N ARG A 12 -25.27 -31.03 57.38
CA ARG A 12 -23.80 -30.95 57.54
C ARG A 12 -23.19 -30.92 56.16
N HIS A 13 -22.78 -29.74 55.70
CA HIS A 13 -21.82 -29.63 54.60
C HIS A 13 -20.53 -30.29 55.08
N SER A 14 -20.21 -31.47 54.57
CA SER A 14 -18.87 -32.03 54.70
C SER A 14 -17.89 -31.14 53.95
N GLU A 15 -17.12 -30.37 54.68
CA GLU A 15 -15.95 -29.68 54.15
C GLU A 15 -14.92 -30.75 53.72
N ALA A 16 -15.08 -31.24 52.45
CA ALA A 16 -14.10 -32.09 51.84
C ALA A 16 -12.90 -31.18 51.49
N GLY A 17 -11.84 -31.31 52.26
CA GLY A 17 -10.58 -30.61 51.99
C GLY A 17 -10.05 -30.99 50.60
N PHE A 18 -9.59 -30.00 49.84
CA PHE A 18 -8.94 -30.21 48.54
C PHE A 18 -7.78 -31.18 48.67
N SER A 19 -7.75 -32.21 47.84
CA SER A 19 -6.60 -33.08 47.71
C SER A 19 -5.40 -32.34 47.14
N LEU A 20 -4.21 -32.58 47.65
CA LEU A 20 -2.96 -31.97 47.13
C LEU A 20 -2.78 -32.28 45.63
N LEU A 21 -3.24 -33.43 45.16
CA LEU A 21 -3.26 -33.82 43.74
C LEU A 21 -4.19 -32.93 42.91
N GLU A 22 -5.37 -32.61 43.43
CA GLU A 22 -6.36 -31.76 42.77
C GLU A 22 -5.86 -30.31 42.60
N LEU A 23 -5.13 -29.80 43.61
CA LEU A 23 -4.49 -28.51 43.57
C LEU A 23 -3.37 -28.47 42.52
N VAL A 24 -2.53 -29.49 42.42
CA VAL A 24 -1.46 -29.59 41.43
C VAL A 24 -2.03 -29.71 40.02
N LEU A 25 -3.07 -30.54 39.82
CA LEU A 25 -3.73 -30.66 38.51
C LEU A 25 -4.41 -29.36 38.06
N SER A 26 -5.12 -28.68 38.96
CA SER A 26 -5.80 -27.42 38.62
C SER A 26 -4.82 -26.30 38.31
N THR A 27 -3.72 -26.19 39.06
CA THR A 27 -2.67 -25.18 38.76
C THR A 27 -1.94 -25.50 37.45
N GLY A 28 -1.66 -26.80 37.18
CA GLY A 28 -1.07 -27.22 35.90
C GLY A 28 -1.96 -26.92 34.71
N LEU A 29 -3.25 -27.21 34.78
CA LEU A 29 -4.22 -26.86 33.74
C LEU A 29 -4.37 -25.35 33.55
N ALA A 30 -4.42 -24.58 34.65
CA ALA A 30 -4.49 -23.13 34.60
C ALA A 30 -3.24 -22.53 33.92
N ALA A 31 -2.05 -23.04 34.20
CA ALA A 31 -0.81 -22.62 33.56
C ALA A 31 -0.79 -22.93 32.05
N LEU A 32 -1.29 -24.10 31.63
CA LEU A 32 -1.41 -24.45 30.20
C LEU A 32 -2.43 -23.52 29.48
N MET A 33 -3.58 -23.28 30.10
CA MET A 33 -4.56 -22.35 29.53
C MET A 33 -4.00 -20.91 29.40
N MET A 34 -3.28 -20.44 30.40
CA MET A 34 -2.65 -19.12 30.40
C MET A 34 -1.62 -18.98 29.29
N THR A 35 -0.77 -19.98 29.06
CA THR A 35 0.22 -20.01 28.00
C THR A 35 -0.45 -20.03 26.61
N ALA A 36 -1.51 -20.83 26.45
CA ALA A 36 -2.29 -20.87 25.20
C ALA A 36 -2.97 -19.53 24.90
N LEU A 37 -3.55 -18.88 25.90
CA LEU A 37 -4.14 -17.56 25.75
C LEU A 37 -3.10 -16.48 25.40
N MET A 38 -1.95 -16.48 26.08
CA MET A 38 -0.87 -15.55 25.78
C MET A 38 -0.33 -15.69 24.35
N THR A 39 -0.12 -16.92 23.89
CA THR A 39 0.32 -17.16 22.50
C THR A 39 -0.73 -16.73 21.49
N SER A 40 -2.00 -16.98 21.74
CA SER A 40 -3.12 -16.53 20.89
C SER A 40 -3.20 -15.00 20.83
N LEU A 41 -3.09 -14.31 21.96
CA LEU A 41 -3.08 -12.85 22.02
C LEU A 41 -1.88 -12.25 21.27
N MET A 42 -0.69 -12.83 21.41
CA MET A 42 0.48 -12.38 20.65
C MET A 42 0.29 -12.54 19.16
N GLN A 43 -0.27 -13.65 18.69
CA GLN A 43 -0.58 -13.89 17.28
C GLN A 43 -1.63 -12.91 16.78
N PHE A 44 -2.71 -12.68 17.53
CA PHE A 44 -3.74 -11.73 17.19
C PHE A 44 -3.20 -10.30 17.05
N ASN A 45 -2.40 -9.83 18.00
CA ASN A 45 -1.77 -8.52 17.94
C ASN A 45 -0.85 -8.39 16.71
N ARG A 46 -0.10 -9.45 16.38
CA ARG A 46 0.73 -9.48 15.19
C ARG A 46 -0.09 -9.37 13.89
N HIS A 47 -1.17 -10.14 13.78
CA HIS A 47 -2.07 -10.06 12.62
C HIS A 47 -2.74 -8.68 12.49
N LYS A 48 -3.14 -8.09 13.62
CA LYS A 48 -3.71 -6.74 13.65
C LYS A 48 -2.71 -5.69 13.12
N LEU A 49 -1.45 -5.74 13.57
CA LEU A 49 -0.40 -4.83 13.08
C LEU A 49 -0.15 -4.98 11.59
N ILE A 50 -0.10 -6.22 11.08
CA ILE A 50 0.06 -6.50 9.65
C ILE A 50 -1.13 -5.91 8.87
N ALA A 51 -2.36 -6.19 9.30
CA ALA A 51 -3.55 -5.68 8.64
C ALA A 51 -3.60 -4.15 8.61
N GLN A 52 -3.27 -3.49 9.71
CA GLN A 52 -3.18 -2.02 9.77
C GLN A 52 -2.12 -1.46 8.84
N THR A 53 -0.96 -2.12 8.75
CA THR A 53 0.11 -1.69 7.83
C THR A 53 -0.33 -1.81 6.38
N ILE A 54 -1.02 -2.89 6.01
CA ILE A 54 -1.56 -3.10 4.66
C ILE A 54 -2.58 -2.01 4.29
N VAL A 55 -3.54 -1.75 5.18
CA VAL A 55 -4.56 -0.71 4.96
C VAL A 55 -3.92 0.68 4.80
N ASN A 56 -2.97 1.02 5.67
CA ASN A 56 -2.26 2.30 5.58
C ASN A 56 -1.48 2.43 4.26
N GLN A 57 -0.86 1.35 3.79
CA GLN A 57 -0.16 1.35 2.51
C GLN A 57 -1.09 1.50 1.32
N GLN A 58 -2.25 0.82 1.33
CA GLN A 58 -3.25 0.99 0.29
C GLN A 58 -3.73 2.44 0.23
N ALA A 59 -4.01 3.04 1.38
CA ALA A 59 -4.42 4.43 1.47
C ALA A 59 -3.32 5.38 0.94
N GLN A 60 -2.06 5.17 1.33
CA GLN A 60 -0.92 5.94 0.81
C GLN A 60 -0.77 5.78 -0.71
N GLY A 61 -0.91 4.57 -1.24
CA GLY A 61 -0.86 4.30 -2.68
C GLY A 61 -1.97 5.03 -3.44
N GLN A 62 -3.19 5.03 -2.91
CA GLN A 62 -4.31 5.76 -3.50
C GLN A 62 -4.09 7.27 -3.47
N LEU A 63 -3.64 7.82 -2.35
CA LEU A 63 -3.29 9.24 -2.25
C LEU A 63 -2.17 9.61 -3.22
N ALA A 64 -1.14 8.76 -3.33
CA ALA A 64 -0.04 8.95 -4.25
C ALA A 64 -0.52 9.00 -5.71
N SER A 65 -1.35 8.03 -6.12
CA SER A 65 -1.91 8.01 -7.48
C SER A 65 -2.80 9.22 -7.76
N ALA A 66 -3.65 9.60 -6.81
CA ALA A 66 -4.50 10.78 -6.92
C ALA A 66 -3.67 12.07 -7.06
N GLN A 67 -2.59 12.20 -6.27
CA GLN A 67 -1.69 13.35 -6.34
C GLN A 67 -0.97 13.44 -7.69
N VAL A 68 -0.49 12.31 -8.22
CA VAL A 68 0.12 12.28 -9.56
C VAL A 68 -0.89 12.61 -10.63
N LEU A 69 -2.09 12.02 -10.59
CA LEU A 69 -3.15 12.30 -11.54
C LEU A 69 -3.60 13.77 -11.51
N GLN A 70 -3.74 14.34 -10.31
CA GLN A 70 -4.07 15.75 -10.14
C GLN A 70 -2.97 16.66 -10.71
N ASP A 71 -1.71 16.31 -10.45
CA ASP A 71 -0.58 17.09 -10.97
C ASP A 71 -0.47 16.99 -12.49
N TRP A 72 -0.90 15.89 -13.10
CA TRP A 72 -0.91 15.67 -14.54
C TRP A 72 -2.24 16.09 -15.20
N ALA A 73 -3.26 16.48 -14.46
CA ALA A 73 -4.52 16.95 -15.01
C ALA A 73 -4.38 18.29 -15.76
N ASP A 74 -3.46 19.15 -15.31
CA ASP A 74 -3.24 20.49 -15.88
C ASP A 74 -2.28 20.46 -17.09
N VAL A 75 -2.26 19.38 -17.84
CA VAL A 75 -1.40 19.25 -19.02
C VAL A 75 -1.94 20.09 -20.16
N CYS A 76 -1.07 20.79 -20.86
CA CYS A 76 -1.41 21.66 -21.99
C CYS A 76 -0.68 21.26 -23.29
N GLY A 77 -1.29 21.57 -24.41
CA GLY A 77 -0.75 21.29 -25.75
C GLY A 77 -0.64 19.80 -26.03
N ALA A 78 0.47 19.37 -26.60
CA ALA A 78 0.74 17.96 -26.91
C ALA A 78 0.93 17.08 -25.67
N GLY A 79 0.90 17.66 -24.47
CA GLY A 79 0.97 16.94 -23.21
C GLY A 79 2.35 16.41 -22.88
N VAL A 80 2.65 15.19 -23.30
CA VAL A 80 3.95 14.55 -23.09
C VAL A 80 4.96 15.01 -24.12
N VAL A 81 6.11 15.48 -23.66
CA VAL A 81 7.24 15.90 -24.53
C VAL A 81 8.12 14.70 -24.84
N GLN A 82 8.49 13.97 -23.82
CA GLN A 82 9.26 12.74 -23.92
C GLN A 82 9.03 11.88 -22.68
N GLY A 83 9.31 10.59 -22.81
CA GLY A 83 9.20 9.65 -21.72
C GLY A 83 10.11 8.45 -21.88
N SER A 84 10.53 7.90 -20.75
CA SER A 84 11.23 6.63 -20.63
C SER A 84 10.48 5.69 -19.69
N ALA A 85 11.02 4.52 -19.45
CA ALA A 85 10.45 3.59 -18.49
C ALA A 85 10.30 4.16 -17.06
N THR A 86 11.16 5.11 -16.67
CA THR A 86 11.25 5.63 -15.29
C THR A 86 11.18 7.14 -15.18
N SER A 87 10.93 7.83 -16.28
CA SER A 87 10.81 9.29 -16.30
C SER A 87 9.85 9.76 -17.37
N ILE A 88 9.19 10.89 -17.13
CA ILE A 88 8.29 11.52 -18.08
C ILE A 88 8.42 13.05 -17.99
N SER A 89 8.41 13.70 -19.15
CA SER A 89 8.41 15.17 -19.27
C SER A 89 7.08 15.62 -19.83
N LEU A 90 6.38 16.47 -19.08
CA LEU A 90 5.05 16.96 -19.39
C LEU A 90 5.05 18.48 -19.54
N LYS A 91 4.26 19.01 -20.50
CA LYS A 91 3.91 20.43 -20.53
C LYS A 91 2.67 20.67 -19.68
N ARG A 92 2.80 21.48 -18.64
CA ARG A 92 1.71 21.84 -17.75
C ARG A 92 1.40 23.34 -17.82
N LEU A 93 0.13 23.65 -17.61
CA LEU A 93 -0.32 25.03 -17.48
C LEU A 93 0.17 25.62 -16.14
N HIS A 94 0.94 26.68 -16.18
CA HIS A 94 1.42 27.39 -15.00
C HIS A 94 1.27 28.89 -15.24
N GLN A 95 0.40 29.56 -14.50
CA GLN A 95 0.13 31.00 -14.65
C GLN A 95 -0.11 31.41 -16.10
N ALA A 96 -1.04 30.72 -16.80
CA ALA A 96 -1.41 30.92 -18.20
C ALA A 96 -0.32 30.58 -19.24
N HIS A 97 0.80 30.00 -18.86
CA HIS A 97 1.85 29.56 -19.78
C HIS A 97 2.12 28.05 -19.65
N CYS A 98 2.40 27.41 -20.79
CA CYS A 98 2.82 26.00 -20.77
C CYS A 98 4.29 25.88 -20.39
N VAL A 99 4.56 25.23 -19.29
CA VAL A 99 5.93 25.00 -18.77
C VAL A 99 6.20 23.51 -18.71
N THR A 100 7.40 23.11 -19.12
CA THR A 100 7.82 21.69 -19.03
C THR A 100 8.20 21.33 -17.61
N TYR A 101 7.67 20.20 -17.14
CA TYR A 101 8.02 19.56 -15.90
C TYR A 101 8.55 18.16 -16.17
N ASP A 102 9.68 17.85 -15.57
CA ASP A 102 10.30 16.52 -15.62
C ASP A 102 9.99 15.78 -14.33
N TYR A 103 9.47 14.59 -14.45
CA TYR A 103 9.23 13.66 -13.35
C TYR A 103 10.14 12.46 -13.49
N GLY A 104 10.72 12.01 -12.41
CA GLY A 104 11.59 10.86 -12.42
C GLY A 104 11.83 10.28 -11.04
N LEU A 105 12.27 9.04 -11.01
CA LEU A 105 12.62 8.35 -9.78
C LEU A 105 13.94 8.87 -9.23
N ASN A 106 13.98 9.10 -7.92
CA ASN A 106 15.20 9.29 -7.14
C ASN A 106 15.42 8.04 -6.27
N ALA A 107 16.03 7.02 -6.86
CA ALA A 107 16.20 5.73 -6.21
C ALA A 107 16.91 5.81 -4.84
N PRO A 108 18.02 6.57 -4.67
CA PRO A 108 18.67 6.67 -3.36
C PRO A 108 17.80 7.27 -2.26
N ALA A 109 16.88 8.18 -2.61
CA ALA A 109 15.99 8.83 -1.66
C ALA A 109 14.59 8.20 -1.61
N HIS A 110 14.35 7.09 -2.35
CA HIS A 110 13.04 6.43 -2.46
C HIS A 110 11.91 7.45 -2.67
N SER A 111 12.06 8.31 -3.67
CA SER A 111 11.08 9.38 -3.94
C SER A 111 10.91 9.64 -5.42
N LEU A 112 9.68 9.98 -5.80
CA LEU A 112 9.40 10.59 -7.08
C LEU A 112 9.79 12.08 -6.98
N LYS A 113 10.65 12.54 -7.88
CA LYS A 113 11.08 13.92 -7.96
C LYS A 113 10.44 14.62 -9.13
N ARG A 114 10.22 15.91 -8.96
CA ARG A 114 9.72 16.81 -10.00
C ARG A 114 10.67 17.98 -10.18
N LYS A 115 10.87 18.40 -11.43
CA LYS A 115 11.68 19.56 -11.79
C LYS A 115 10.92 20.40 -12.81
N ARG A 116 10.82 21.70 -12.58
CA ARG A 116 10.42 22.66 -13.61
C ARG A 116 11.58 22.94 -14.55
N ALA A 117 11.32 23.19 -15.83
CA ALA A 117 12.35 23.58 -16.79
C ALA A 117 13.20 24.75 -16.26
N GLY A 118 14.52 24.61 -16.26
CA GLY A 118 15.46 25.59 -15.69
C GLY A 118 15.55 25.59 -14.15
N GLY A 119 14.74 24.82 -13.45
CA GLY A 119 14.72 24.74 -11.98
C GLY A 119 15.56 23.59 -11.42
N ARG A 120 15.48 23.42 -10.09
CA ARG A 120 16.05 22.27 -9.38
C ARG A 120 15.01 21.18 -9.17
N TYR A 121 15.47 19.94 -9.02
CA TYR A 121 14.59 18.85 -8.60
C TYR A 121 14.12 19.05 -7.16
N SER A 122 12.83 18.85 -6.94
CA SER A 122 12.22 18.76 -5.63
C SER A 122 11.58 17.39 -5.44
N SER A 123 11.59 16.86 -4.22
CA SER A 123 10.83 15.65 -3.88
C SER A 123 9.34 15.97 -4.01
N PHE A 124 8.64 15.17 -4.80
CA PHE A 124 7.22 15.32 -5.06
C PHE A 124 6.40 14.32 -4.25
N LEU A 125 6.87 13.08 -4.20
CA LEU A 125 6.22 11.98 -3.52
C LEU A 125 7.28 11.09 -2.86
N ALA A 126 7.22 10.92 -1.54
CA ALA A 126 8.12 10.06 -0.80
C ALA A 126 7.66 8.59 -0.79
N GLY A 127 8.58 7.67 -0.49
CA GLY A 127 8.28 6.25 -0.37
C GLY A 127 8.11 5.52 -1.71
N VAL A 128 8.56 6.10 -2.81
CA VAL A 128 8.51 5.46 -4.14
C VAL A 128 9.80 4.67 -4.39
N GLU A 129 9.71 3.36 -4.46
CA GLU A 129 10.83 2.44 -4.75
C GLU A 129 11.08 2.30 -6.24
N ALA A 130 10.00 2.17 -7.03
CA ALA A 130 10.07 2.08 -8.48
C ALA A 130 8.93 2.84 -9.15
N LEU A 131 9.23 3.36 -10.34
CA LEU A 131 8.29 3.95 -11.28
C LEU A 131 8.45 3.23 -12.60
N ASP A 132 7.38 2.64 -13.10
CA ASP A 132 7.35 2.03 -14.43
C ASP A 132 6.29 2.73 -15.28
N LEU A 133 6.66 3.11 -16.48
CA LEU A 133 5.82 3.83 -17.42
C LEU A 133 5.72 3.09 -18.74
N TRP A 134 4.51 2.97 -19.27
CA TRP A 134 4.24 2.48 -20.61
C TRP A 134 3.34 3.46 -21.36
N TYR A 135 3.67 3.68 -22.60
CA TYR A 135 3.02 4.65 -23.48
C TYR A 135 2.21 3.89 -24.54
N GLY A 136 0.90 4.07 -24.52
CA GLY A 136 -0.02 3.51 -25.51
C GLY A 136 -0.15 4.46 -26.70
N LEU A 137 0.33 4.03 -27.85
CA LEU A 137 0.45 4.81 -29.08
C LEU A 137 -0.53 4.33 -30.15
N ASP A 138 -1.07 5.30 -30.86
CA ASP A 138 -1.70 5.09 -32.15
C ASP A 138 -0.68 5.37 -33.26
N THR A 139 -0.29 4.35 -34.00
CA THR A 139 0.70 4.45 -35.09
C THR A 139 0.06 4.49 -36.46
N ASN A 140 -1.21 4.12 -36.59
CA ASN A 140 -1.95 4.04 -37.85
C ASN A 140 -3.03 5.13 -38.03
N GLY A 141 -3.31 5.92 -36.98
CA GLY A 141 -4.24 7.05 -37.04
C GLY A 141 -5.71 6.66 -36.90
N ASP A 142 -6.02 5.44 -36.48
CA ASP A 142 -7.41 4.95 -36.28
C ASP A 142 -7.99 5.28 -34.89
N CYS A 143 -7.25 6.07 -34.11
CA CYS A 143 -7.60 6.42 -32.73
C CYS A 143 -7.62 5.25 -31.75
N GLY A 144 -7.07 4.10 -32.14
CA GLY A 144 -6.86 2.94 -31.30
C GLY A 144 -5.42 2.88 -30.77
N ILE A 145 -5.23 2.19 -29.65
CA ILE A 145 -3.89 1.87 -29.17
C ILE A 145 -3.47 0.57 -29.85
N ASN A 146 -2.48 0.65 -30.71
CA ASN A 146 -1.94 -0.51 -31.44
C ASN A 146 -0.47 -0.82 -31.07
N LEU A 147 0.18 0.05 -30.28
CA LEU A 147 1.54 -0.17 -29.79
C LEU A 147 1.69 0.28 -28.34
N TRP A 148 2.26 -0.57 -27.51
CA TRP A 148 2.74 -0.21 -26.18
C TRP A 148 4.26 -0.20 -26.12
N THR A 149 4.84 0.89 -25.61
CA THR A 149 6.28 1.07 -25.48
C THR A 149 6.64 1.71 -24.14
N ASN A 150 7.83 1.50 -23.68
CA ASN A 150 8.38 2.17 -22.51
C ASN A 150 9.24 3.40 -22.85
N HIS A 151 9.25 3.81 -24.11
CA HIS A 151 9.96 4.99 -24.60
C HIS A 151 9.08 5.79 -25.54
N TYR A 152 8.97 7.10 -25.30
CA TYR A 152 8.17 8.01 -26.11
C TYR A 152 8.91 9.31 -26.39
N GLN A 153 8.83 9.78 -27.62
CA GLN A 153 9.29 11.12 -28.04
C GLN A 153 8.26 11.72 -29.00
N THR A 154 7.98 13.01 -28.85
CA THR A 154 7.05 13.75 -29.74
C THR A 154 7.53 13.83 -31.19
N SER A 155 8.82 13.62 -31.45
CA SER A 155 9.38 13.54 -32.81
C SER A 155 8.94 12.29 -33.58
N LEU A 156 8.50 11.26 -32.88
CA LEU A 156 7.84 10.11 -33.48
C LEU A 156 6.42 10.57 -33.81
N ASN A 157 6.01 10.65 -35.06
CA ASN A 157 4.67 11.07 -35.53
C ASN A 157 3.53 10.15 -35.04
N HIS A 158 3.65 9.62 -33.84
CA HIS A 158 2.71 8.73 -33.19
C HIS A 158 1.86 9.51 -32.19
N ARG A 159 0.57 9.28 -32.20
CA ARG A 159 -0.37 9.89 -31.26
C ARG A 159 -0.35 9.12 -29.94
N LEU A 160 -0.02 9.80 -28.87
CA LEU A 160 -0.06 9.21 -27.52
C LEU A 160 -1.49 9.28 -26.98
N HIS A 161 -2.09 8.14 -26.71
CA HIS A 161 -3.44 8.04 -26.15
C HIS A 161 -3.46 7.87 -24.64
N GLN A 162 -2.59 7.04 -24.13
CA GLN A 162 -2.59 6.67 -22.73
C GLN A 162 -1.17 6.49 -22.20
N VAL A 163 -1.01 6.76 -20.92
CA VAL A 163 0.18 6.37 -20.17
C VAL A 163 -0.26 5.46 -19.04
N TRP A 164 0.23 4.24 -19.04
CA TRP A 164 0.06 3.34 -17.92
C TRP A 164 1.20 3.55 -16.94
N VAL A 165 0.84 3.83 -15.69
CA VAL A 165 1.77 4.18 -14.62
C VAL A 165 1.69 3.11 -13.55
N ARG A 166 2.82 2.56 -13.16
CA ARG A 166 2.94 1.68 -12.02
C ARG A 166 3.95 2.26 -11.02
N LEU A 167 3.46 2.57 -9.83
CA LEU A 167 4.27 2.98 -8.70
C LEU A 167 4.48 1.78 -7.78
N THR A 168 5.71 1.49 -7.42
CA THR A 168 6.03 0.58 -6.33
C THR A 168 6.32 1.41 -5.10
N MET A 169 5.46 1.31 -4.09
CA MET A 169 5.58 2.05 -2.84
C MET A 169 6.32 1.21 -1.80
N ARG A 170 7.21 1.85 -1.08
CA ARG A 170 7.97 1.26 0.03
C ARG A 170 7.37 1.69 1.36
N THR A 171 7.18 0.74 2.26
CA THR A 171 6.89 1.02 3.68
C THR A 171 7.90 0.28 4.52
N GLU A 172 8.53 0.99 5.43
CA GLU A 172 9.35 0.35 6.45
C GLU A 172 8.42 -0.42 7.40
N ALA A 173 8.50 -1.75 7.35
CA ALA A 173 7.84 -2.58 8.34
C ALA A 173 8.55 -2.40 9.66
N SER A 174 7.81 -2.17 10.74
CA SER A 174 8.40 -2.17 12.07
C SER A 174 9.10 -3.51 12.32
N ARG A 175 10.23 -3.50 13.02
CA ARG A 175 11.03 -4.70 13.35
C ARG A 175 10.22 -5.84 13.99
N GLN A 176 9.00 -5.57 14.42
CA GLN A 176 8.08 -6.55 15.00
C GLN A 176 7.36 -7.45 13.98
N LEU A 177 7.43 -7.11 12.69
CA LEU A 177 6.77 -7.86 11.61
C LEU A 177 7.64 -8.98 11.02
N GLY A 178 8.73 -9.39 11.66
CA GLY A 178 9.59 -10.46 11.19
C GLY A 178 8.81 -11.74 10.86
N GLY A 179 8.62 -12.05 9.59
CA GLY A 179 7.95 -13.24 9.06
C GLY A 179 7.48 -13.06 7.62
N ASN A 180 7.48 -14.15 6.86
CA ASN A 180 6.97 -14.20 5.50
C ASN A 180 5.47 -13.89 5.49
N VAL A 181 5.08 -12.79 4.87
CA VAL A 181 3.68 -12.48 4.56
C VAL A 181 3.43 -12.88 3.11
N GLU A 182 2.93 -14.08 2.91
CA GLU A 182 2.47 -14.58 1.63
C GLU A 182 1.11 -13.97 1.30
N SER A 183 1.07 -12.85 0.64
CA SER A 183 -0.12 -12.46 -0.13
C SER A 183 0.14 -11.18 -0.91
N GLY A 184 0.59 -11.32 -2.14
CA GLY A 184 0.72 -10.20 -3.09
C GLY A 184 1.78 -9.15 -2.76
N TRP A 185 2.56 -9.34 -1.71
CA TRP A 185 3.61 -8.48 -1.22
C TRP A 185 4.97 -9.10 -1.50
N LEU A 186 5.83 -8.36 -2.16
CA LEU A 186 7.22 -8.77 -2.34
C LEU A 186 8.01 -8.36 -1.10
N TRP A 187 8.44 -9.33 -0.30
CA TRP A 187 9.48 -9.13 0.68
C TRP A 187 10.83 -9.02 -0.03
N HIS A 188 11.54 -7.94 0.21
CA HIS A 188 12.93 -7.86 -0.19
C HIS A 188 13.79 -8.39 0.96
N GLU A 189 14.73 -9.32 0.66
CA GLU A 189 15.58 -9.99 1.68
C GLU A 189 16.52 -9.06 2.45
N GLN A 190 16.64 -7.80 2.06
CA GLN A 190 17.54 -6.82 2.67
C GLN A 190 16.88 -5.86 3.66
N GLY A 191 15.97 -6.33 4.45
CA GLY A 191 15.34 -5.52 5.50
C GLY A 191 13.83 -5.63 5.49
N ASN A 192 13.21 -5.31 6.61
CA ASN A 192 11.77 -5.38 6.86
C ASN A 192 10.99 -4.33 6.03
N VAL A 193 11.03 -4.45 4.68
CA VAL A 193 10.39 -3.52 3.75
C VAL A 193 9.23 -4.20 3.06
N LEU A 194 8.06 -3.61 3.13
CA LEU A 194 6.87 -4.00 2.39
C LEU A 194 6.76 -3.15 1.12
N LEU A 195 6.63 -3.83 -0.03
CA LEU A 195 6.44 -3.17 -1.33
C LEU A 195 4.99 -3.34 -1.78
N ASN A 196 4.32 -2.24 -2.09
CA ASN A 196 2.99 -2.23 -2.67
C ASN A 196 3.03 -1.65 -4.09
N LYS A 197 2.38 -2.34 -5.03
CA LYS A 197 2.29 -1.88 -6.43
C LYS A 197 0.93 -1.23 -6.66
N VAL A 198 0.94 0.04 -7.03
CA VAL A 198 -0.25 0.80 -7.41
C VAL A 198 -0.16 1.12 -8.89
N GLY A 199 -1.11 0.62 -9.66
CA GLY A 199 -1.21 0.89 -11.10
C GLY A 199 -2.40 1.79 -11.39
N PHE A 200 -2.24 2.75 -12.31
CA PHE A 200 -3.32 3.57 -12.84
C PHE A 200 -3.05 3.95 -14.29
N ILE A 201 -4.11 4.30 -15.00
CA ILE A 201 -4.05 4.75 -16.39
C ILE A 201 -4.35 6.23 -16.42
N TRP A 202 -3.42 7.00 -16.98
CA TRP A 202 -3.65 8.39 -17.32
C TRP A 202 -3.97 8.51 -18.79
N ARG A 203 -5.17 9.00 -19.10
CA ARG A 203 -5.60 9.27 -20.48
C ARG A 203 -5.17 10.66 -20.89
N VAL A 204 -4.47 10.76 -22.01
CA VAL A 204 -4.09 12.06 -22.58
C VAL A 204 -5.32 12.66 -23.24
N ALA A 205 -5.73 13.83 -22.75
CA ALA A 205 -6.87 14.55 -23.32
C ALA A 205 -6.56 15.00 -24.75
N HIS A 206 -7.54 14.97 -25.65
CA HIS A 206 -7.56 15.55 -27.01
C HIS A 206 -6.74 14.87 -28.11
N VAL A 207 -6.65 13.56 -28.11
CA VAL A 207 -5.94 12.86 -29.20
C VAL A 207 -6.87 12.53 -30.38
N CYS A 208 -8.15 12.34 -30.12
CA CYS A 208 -9.17 12.13 -31.18
C CYS A 208 -10.39 12.98 -30.86
N SER A 209 -10.55 14.06 -31.61
CA SER A 209 -11.85 14.71 -31.79
C SER A 209 -12.47 14.13 -33.04
N ASP A 210 -13.68 13.57 -32.91
CA ASP A 210 -14.52 13.15 -34.01
C ASP A 210 -14.76 14.31 -34.98
#